data_a9d9c9824a54e2a974a153ae3e51e542
#
_entry.id   a9d9c9824a54e2a974a153ae3e51e542
#
_cell.length_a   1.000
_cell.length_b   1.000
_cell.length_c   1.000
_cell.angle_alpha   90.00
_cell.angle_beta   90.00
_cell.angle_gamma   90.00
#
_symmetry.space_group_name_H-M   'P 1'
#
loop_
_entity.id
_entity.type
_entity.pdbx_description
1 polymer ?
#
loop_
_entity_poly.entity_id
_entity_poly.type
_entity_poly.pdbx_seq_one_letter_code
_entity_poly.pdbx_strand_id
1 'polypeptide(L)'
;GYIDPVTEYDHSLGNSITGGYVYRGVDVPDITGRYIFGDFGSGRIWALRPDGQGGYFNDQLIDTSFGPTSFGVDRDGELYFTDINNGRIRRIEPASAAADTIPTLLSESGCTDPADTTAPYSGLVPYDLNAPFWSDGAVKDRLIGLPNGTSIIRNSDGDWEFPNGTVIVKNFRLNGNLIETRHLMRHPDGVWAGYTYEWNAQQTDATRVQGGKVINIDGQDWIYPSEGQCMECHTSAAGFALGPETAQLNKDFTYPQTGRTANQLETLDHILMFSAPLPGAASTLPALTDPSDTGADLDDRARAYLHTNCAQCHRPGGPTPSTMDLRYTTALSATNACNATPLQGRLGNPNALLIAPGEPSNSLVIERMTRRDIHGMPPLGSTVVDTAGVTLLTNWINGLATCN
;
A
#
# COMPACT_ATOMS: atom_id res chain seq x y z
N GLY A 1 11.85 17.13 36.07
CA GLY A 1 12.56 16.74 34.86
C GLY A 1 11.69 15.78 34.07
N TYR A 2 11.83 15.74 32.78
CA TYR A 2 11.24 14.71 31.95
C TYR A 2 12.01 13.41 32.17
N ILE A 3 11.31 12.27 32.07
CA ILE A 3 11.92 10.94 32.06
C ILE A 3 11.95 10.52 30.60
N ASP A 4 13.12 10.15 30.10
CA ASP A 4 13.28 9.65 28.74
C ASP A 4 12.53 8.34 28.56
N PRO A 5 12.04 8.03 27.34
CA PRO A 5 11.39 6.77 27.06
C PRO A 5 12.35 5.60 27.26
N VAL A 6 11.83 4.45 27.66
CA VAL A 6 12.62 3.22 27.85
C VAL A 6 13.24 2.75 26.54
N THR A 7 12.53 2.96 25.46
CA THR A 7 12.97 2.67 24.08
C THR A 7 12.27 3.58 23.09
N GLU A 8 12.87 3.76 21.94
CA GLU A 8 12.31 4.49 20.80
C GLU A 8 12.72 3.81 19.49
N TYR A 9 12.02 4.08 18.42
CA TYR A 9 12.40 3.73 17.05
C TYR A 9 11.96 4.83 16.10
N ASP A 10 12.63 4.94 14.97
CA ASP A 10 12.31 5.93 13.96
C ASP A 10 11.15 5.48 13.06
N HIS A 11 10.60 6.41 12.26
CA HIS A 11 9.46 6.16 11.39
C HIS A 11 9.73 5.17 10.23
N SER A 12 10.97 4.75 10.01
CA SER A 12 11.26 3.67 9.06
C SER A 12 10.86 2.30 9.58
N LEU A 13 10.71 2.17 10.92
CA LEU A 13 10.33 0.93 11.58
C LEU A 13 8.87 0.86 11.99
N GLY A 14 8.19 2.00 12.12
CA GLY A 14 6.79 2.08 12.49
C GLY A 14 6.38 3.50 12.87
N ASN A 15 5.09 3.70 13.11
CA ASN A 15 4.54 5.05 13.33
C ASN A 15 3.45 5.12 14.41
N SER A 16 3.05 3.99 14.99
CA SER A 16 1.95 3.95 15.96
C SER A 16 2.11 2.81 16.96
N ILE A 17 2.81 3.10 18.07
CA ILE A 17 3.05 2.12 19.11
C ILE A 17 1.73 1.69 19.74
N THR A 18 1.53 0.37 19.81
CA THR A 18 0.50 -0.29 20.61
C THR A 18 1.18 -0.92 21.81
N GLY A 19 0.81 -0.47 23.00
CA GLY A 19 1.34 -1.01 24.26
C GLY A 19 0.90 -2.46 24.48
N GLY A 20 1.63 -3.17 25.33
CA GLY A 20 1.56 -4.60 25.52
C GLY A 20 1.72 -5.04 26.96
N TYR A 21 2.32 -6.19 27.12
CA TYR A 21 2.47 -6.85 28.41
C TYR A 21 3.86 -7.46 28.60
N VAL A 22 4.25 -7.66 29.86
CA VAL A 22 5.36 -8.54 30.17
C VAL A 22 4.88 -9.98 30.00
N TYR A 23 5.48 -10.71 29.06
CA TYR A 23 5.13 -12.11 28.82
C TYR A 23 5.49 -12.98 30.02
N ARG A 24 4.52 -13.78 30.50
CA ARG A 24 4.67 -14.66 31.65
C ARG A 24 4.16 -16.07 31.39
N GLY A 25 3.77 -16.34 30.14
CA GLY A 25 3.40 -17.67 29.69
C GLY A 25 4.56 -18.64 29.66
N VAL A 26 4.25 -19.88 29.38
CA VAL A 26 5.24 -20.98 29.34
C VAL A 26 5.47 -21.51 27.94
N ASP A 27 4.58 -21.18 26.98
CA ASP A 27 4.61 -21.75 25.64
C ASP A 27 5.73 -21.14 24.78
N VAL A 28 6.16 -19.90 25.08
CA VAL A 28 7.28 -19.23 24.38
C VAL A 28 8.38 -18.85 25.35
N PRO A 29 9.19 -19.80 25.85
CA PRO A 29 10.19 -19.59 26.91
C PRO A 29 11.21 -18.50 26.60
N ASP A 30 11.56 -18.31 25.32
CA ASP A 30 12.60 -17.37 24.87
C ASP A 30 12.24 -15.89 25.11
N ILE A 31 10.96 -15.58 25.30
CA ILE A 31 10.49 -14.22 25.58
C ILE A 31 9.95 -14.06 27.01
N THR A 32 10.07 -15.07 27.87
CA THR A 32 9.60 -14.99 29.26
C THR A 32 10.29 -13.87 30.01
N GLY A 33 9.47 -13.01 30.65
CA GLY A 33 9.94 -11.84 31.39
C GLY A 33 10.23 -10.60 30.55
N ARG A 34 10.11 -10.68 29.22
CA ARG A 34 10.28 -9.54 28.32
C ARG A 34 8.96 -8.78 28.15
N TYR A 35 9.03 -7.46 28.01
CA TYR A 35 7.88 -6.64 27.63
C TYR A 35 7.67 -6.73 26.13
N ILE A 36 6.48 -7.15 25.71
CA ILE A 36 6.08 -7.31 24.32
C ILE A 36 5.18 -6.15 23.94
N PHE A 37 5.47 -5.52 22.82
CA PHE A 37 4.69 -4.42 22.26
C PHE A 37 4.69 -4.48 20.73
N GLY A 38 3.78 -3.77 20.08
CA GLY A 38 3.68 -3.75 18.64
C GLY A 38 3.57 -2.35 18.06
N ASP A 39 3.63 -2.26 16.75
CA ASP A 39 3.29 -1.07 16.00
C ASP A 39 2.10 -1.36 15.09
N PHE A 40 1.05 -0.56 15.23
CA PHE A 40 -0.18 -0.71 14.44
C PHE A 40 0.06 -0.50 12.95
N GLY A 41 0.88 0.50 12.59
CA GLY A 41 1.11 0.88 11.19
C GLY A 41 1.98 -0.13 10.44
N SER A 42 3.05 -0.62 11.07
CA SER A 42 3.99 -1.53 10.41
C SER A 42 3.67 -3.02 10.60
N GLY A 43 2.82 -3.37 11.57
CA GLY A 43 2.52 -4.77 11.90
C GLY A 43 3.64 -5.50 12.63
N ARG A 44 4.68 -4.77 13.04
CA ARG A 44 5.81 -5.33 13.79
C ARG A 44 5.45 -5.55 15.25
N ILE A 45 5.99 -6.61 15.82
CA ILE A 45 5.92 -6.89 17.25
C ILE A 45 7.35 -7.10 17.76
N TRP A 46 7.69 -6.41 18.86
CA TRP A 46 9.00 -6.45 19.51
C TRP A 46 8.92 -6.97 20.92
N ALA A 47 10.07 -7.46 21.40
CA ALA A 47 10.33 -7.76 22.79
C ALA A 47 11.49 -6.91 23.31
N LEU A 48 11.34 -6.25 24.46
CA LEU A 48 12.44 -5.58 25.14
C LEU A 48 13.35 -6.62 25.77
N ARG A 49 14.64 -6.59 25.39
CA ARG A 49 15.68 -7.40 26.00
C ARG A 49 16.67 -6.47 26.72
N PRO A 50 16.94 -6.66 28.02
CA PRO A 50 17.93 -5.86 28.72
C PRO A 50 19.30 -5.92 28.02
N ASP A 51 19.99 -4.78 27.94
CA ASP A 51 21.33 -4.67 27.36
C ASP A 51 22.46 -4.95 28.37
N GLY A 52 22.10 -5.15 29.64
CA GLY A 52 23.03 -5.36 30.76
C GLY A 52 23.67 -4.08 31.27
N GLN A 53 23.34 -2.92 30.71
CA GLN A 53 23.89 -1.60 31.13
C GLN A 53 22.80 -0.65 31.66
N GLY A 54 21.58 -1.17 31.83
CA GLY A 54 20.41 -0.43 32.31
C GLY A 54 19.48 0.08 31.22
N GLY A 55 19.77 -0.21 29.96
CA GLY A 55 18.94 0.02 28.81
C GLY A 55 18.35 -1.27 28.23
N TYR A 56 17.76 -1.16 27.02
CA TYR A 56 17.09 -2.27 26.33
C TYR A 56 17.38 -2.27 24.84
N PHE A 57 17.45 -3.46 24.25
CA PHE A 57 17.36 -3.69 22.82
C PHE A 57 15.90 -4.00 22.43
N ASN A 58 15.49 -3.54 21.26
CA ASN A 58 14.24 -3.92 20.62
C ASN A 58 14.49 -5.16 19.73
N ASP A 59 14.28 -6.35 20.29
CA ASP A 59 14.37 -7.58 19.50
C ASP A 59 13.05 -7.73 18.71
N GLN A 60 13.09 -7.61 17.39
CA GLN A 60 11.92 -7.83 16.54
C GLN A 60 11.55 -9.32 16.56
N LEU A 61 10.33 -9.63 17.00
CA LEU A 61 9.81 -10.99 17.05
C LEU A 61 9.07 -11.35 15.76
N ILE A 62 8.25 -10.41 15.28
CA ILE A 62 7.33 -10.62 14.17
C ILE A 62 7.35 -9.38 13.27
N ASP A 63 7.40 -9.57 11.96
CA ASP A 63 7.13 -8.56 10.93
C ASP A 63 6.03 -9.12 10.03
N THR A 64 4.84 -8.53 10.07
CA THR A 64 3.64 -9.08 9.44
C THR A 64 2.77 -8.01 8.83
N SER A 65 1.74 -8.46 8.12
CA SER A 65 0.65 -7.61 7.61
C SER A 65 -0.47 -7.36 8.63
N PHE A 66 -0.28 -7.73 9.89
CA PHE A 66 -1.32 -7.56 10.91
C PHE A 66 -1.40 -6.11 11.39
N GLY A 67 -2.57 -5.70 11.89
CA GLY A 67 -2.76 -4.40 12.52
C GLY A 67 -3.00 -4.57 14.02
N PRO A 68 -1.93 -4.67 14.85
CA PRO A 68 -2.09 -4.86 16.29
C PRO A 68 -2.66 -3.60 16.95
N THR A 69 -3.89 -3.67 17.44
CA THR A 69 -4.57 -2.54 18.08
C THR A 69 -4.67 -2.66 19.59
N SER A 70 -4.48 -3.84 20.15
CA SER A 70 -4.51 -4.08 21.60
C SER A 70 -3.84 -5.40 21.90
N PHE A 71 -3.31 -5.52 23.11
CA PHE A 71 -2.80 -6.77 23.66
C PHE A 71 -3.60 -7.20 24.89
N GLY A 72 -3.62 -8.50 25.16
CA GLY A 72 -4.21 -9.09 26.34
C GLY A 72 -3.53 -10.39 26.73
N VAL A 73 -3.67 -10.81 27.97
CA VAL A 73 -3.14 -12.08 28.45
C VAL A 73 -4.27 -12.94 28.99
N ASP A 74 -4.16 -14.25 28.81
CA ASP A 74 -5.06 -15.20 29.46
C ASP A 74 -4.58 -15.51 30.91
N ARG A 75 -5.33 -16.41 31.58
CA ARG A 75 -5.02 -16.79 32.97
C ARG A 75 -3.68 -17.54 33.12
N ASP A 76 -3.19 -18.12 32.01
CA ASP A 76 -1.95 -18.91 32.00
C ASP A 76 -0.75 -18.01 31.61
N GLY A 77 -1.01 -16.70 31.34
CA GLY A 77 0.01 -15.70 31.01
C GLY A 77 0.39 -15.68 29.53
N GLU A 78 -0.35 -16.42 28.70
CA GLU A 78 -0.14 -16.43 27.26
C GLU A 78 -0.66 -15.14 26.61
N LEU A 79 0.05 -14.64 25.63
CA LEU A 79 -0.18 -13.32 25.05
C LEU A 79 -0.97 -13.40 23.76
N TYR A 80 -1.98 -12.55 23.68
CA TYR A 80 -2.86 -12.35 22.52
C TYR A 80 -2.82 -10.90 22.07
N PHE A 81 -3.09 -10.67 20.78
CA PHE A 81 -3.35 -9.33 20.27
C PHE A 81 -4.52 -9.32 19.28
N THR A 82 -5.19 -8.17 19.19
CA THR A 82 -6.25 -7.93 18.21
C THR A 82 -5.63 -7.47 16.90
N ASP A 83 -5.98 -8.14 15.81
CA ASP A 83 -5.59 -7.82 14.44
C ASP A 83 -6.79 -7.20 13.72
N ILE A 84 -6.82 -5.86 13.63
CA ILE A 84 -7.96 -5.14 13.04
C ILE A 84 -8.03 -5.35 11.53
N ASN A 85 -6.88 -5.53 10.87
CA ASN A 85 -6.82 -5.70 9.41
C ASN A 85 -7.58 -6.96 8.96
N ASN A 86 -7.63 -7.98 9.82
CA ASN A 86 -8.24 -9.27 9.52
C ASN A 86 -9.42 -9.61 10.44
N GLY A 87 -9.78 -8.74 11.37
CA GLY A 87 -10.89 -8.98 12.32
C GLY A 87 -10.66 -10.19 13.22
N ARG A 88 -9.42 -10.45 13.65
CA ARG A 88 -9.04 -11.67 14.41
C ARG A 88 -8.38 -11.31 15.74
N ILE A 89 -8.47 -12.25 16.68
CA ILE A 89 -7.60 -12.30 17.85
C ILE A 89 -6.53 -13.34 17.55
N ARG A 90 -5.27 -12.96 17.71
CA ARG A 90 -4.10 -13.81 17.46
C ARG A 90 -3.36 -14.08 18.74
N ARG A 91 -2.79 -15.27 18.86
CA ARG A 91 -1.91 -15.68 19.94
C ARG A 91 -0.45 -15.64 19.48
N ILE A 92 0.45 -15.24 20.39
CA ILE A 92 1.89 -15.41 20.16
C ILE A 92 2.23 -16.84 20.52
N GLU A 93 2.79 -17.56 19.57
CA GLU A 93 3.21 -18.96 19.72
C GLU A 93 4.69 -19.09 19.33
N PRO A 94 5.38 -20.15 19.79
CA PRO A 94 6.71 -20.44 19.26
C PRO A 94 6.65 -20.52 17.75
N ALA A 95 7.68 -20.04 17.07
CA ALA A 95 7.81 -20.28 15.65
C ALA A 95 7.70 -21.79 15.45
N SER A 96 6.52 -22.25 15.04
CA SER A 96 6.40 -23.63 14.59
C SER A 96 7.34 -23.76 13.40
N ALA A 97 7.97 -24.91 13.25
CA ALA A 97 8.65 -25.27 12.01
C ALA A 97 7.66 -25.50 10.85
N ALA A 98 6.50 -24.85 10.85
CA ALA A 98 5.70 -24.65 9.65
C ALA A 98 6.58 -23.83 8.73
N ALA A 99 7.18 -24.50 7.76
CA ALA A 99 8.04 -23.88 6.78
C ALA A 99 7.33 -22.66 6.20
N ASP A 100 8.01 -21.52 6.19
CA ASP A 100 7.61 -20.39 5.35
C ASP A 100 7.40 -20.95 3.94
N THR A 101 6.14 -21.04 3.51
CA THR A 101 5.78 -21.66 2.23
C THR A 101 5.89 -20.68 1.07
N ILE A 102 6.21 -19.40 1.37
CA ILE A 102 6.41 -18.41 0.32
C ILE A 102 7.80 -18.62 -0.29
N PRO A 103 7.88 -18.87 -1.59
CA PRO A 103 9.15 -19.14 -2.26
C PRO A 103 10.20 -18.06 -2.05
N THR A 104 11.44 -18.47 -1.86
CA THR A 104 12.59 -17.56 -1.77
C THR A 104 12.95 -16.97 -3.13
N LEU A 105 12.76 -17.72 -4.20
CA LEU A 105 13.00 -17.29 -5.58
C LEU A 105 11.68 -16.97 -6.28
N LEU A 106 11.69 -15.92 -7.10
CA LEU A 106 10.53 -15.52 -7.89
C LEU A 106 10.15 -16.61 -8.91
N SER A 107 11.13 -17.27 -9.50
CA SER A 107 10.94 -18.41 -10.43
C SER A 107 10.16 -19.58 -9.83
N GLU A 108 10.19 -19.73 -8.51
CA GLU A 108 9.46 -20.78 -7.78
C GLU A 108 8.03 -20.35 -7.37
N SER A 109 7.66 -19.10 -7.61
CA SER A 109 6.38 -18.54 -7.15
C SER A 109 5.16 -19.02 -7.94
N GLY A 110 5.38 -19.62 -9.12
CA GLY A 110 4.31 -19.96 -10.06
C GLY A 110 3.70 -18.76 -10.79
N CYS A 111 4.25 -17.55 -10.60
CA CYS A 111 3.77 -16.32 -11.25
C CYS A 111 4.60 -15.93 -12.49
N THR A 112 5.66 -16.67 -12.79
CA THR A 112 6.54 -16.45 -13.95
C THR A 112 6.47 -17.63 -14.92
N ASP A 113 6.90 -17.41 -16.16
CA ASP A 113 7.09 -18.49 -17.12
C ASP A 113 8.24 -19.39 -16.65
N PRO A 114 8.07 -20.72 -16.59
CA PRO A 114 9.11 -21.64 -16.14
C PRO A 114 10.40 -21.62 -16.97
N ALA A 115 10.33 -21.15 -18.22
CA ALA A 115 11.48 -21.06 -19.11
C ALA A 115 12.16 -19.68 -19.10
N ASP A 116 11.43 -18.64 -18.65
CA ASP A 116 11.90 -17.24 -18.62
C ASP A 116 11.26 -16.48 -17.44
N THR A 117 11.97 -16.36 -16.35
CA THR A 117 11.49 -15.67 -15.14
C THR A 117 11.11 -14.20 -15.39
N THR A 118 11.65 -13.57 -16.45
CA THR A 118 11.28 -12.19 -16.82
C THR A 118 9.91 -12.06 -17.47
N ALA A 119 9.36 -13.17 -17.96
CA ALA A 119 8.03 -13.28 -18.54
C ALA A 119 7.01 -13.75 -17.48
N PRO A 120 5.79 -13.23 -17.50
CA PRO A 120 4.76 -13.69 -16.59
C PRO A 120 4.23 -15.09 -16.98
N TYR A 121 3.76 -15.84 -15.99
CA TYR A 121 2.98 -17.05 -16.25
C TYR A 121 1.77 -16.72 -17.15
N SER A 122 1.53 -17.57 -18.14
CA SER A 122 0.52 -17.33 -19.18
C SER A 122 -0.93 -17.24 -18.67
N GLY A 123 -1.19 -17.73 -17.46
CA GLY A 123 -2.50 -17.62 -16.80
C GLY A 123 -2.75 -16.29 -16.10
N LEU A 124 -1.74 -15.42 -16.00
CA LEU A 124 -1.91 -14.08 -15.44
C LEU A 124 -2.43 -13.11 -16.51
N VAL A 125 -3.45 -12.33 -16.17
CA VAL A 125 -4.06 -11.34 -17.06
C VAL A 125 -3.39 -9.98 -16.84
N PRO A 126 -2.70 -9.42 -17.85
CA PRO A 126 -2.11 -8.09 -17.75
C PRO A 126 -3.18 -7.01 -17.78
N TYR A 127 -2.90 -5.91 -17.07
CA TYR A 127 -3.76 -4.72 -17.05
C TYR A 127 -2.94 -3.45 -16.88
N ASP A 128 -3.57 -2.31 -17.23
CA ASP A 128 -3.02 -0.98 -17.00
C ASP A 128 -4.06 -0.06 -16.37
N LEU A 129 -3.62 1.06 -15.80
CA LEU A 129 -4.44 2.00 -15.05
C LEU A 129 -4.60 3.31 -15.82
N ASN A 130 -5.77 3.95 -15.70
CA ASN A 130 -6.00 5.31 -16.19
C ASN A 130 -5.11 6.32 -15.45
N ALA A 131 -5.06 6.22 -14.13
CA ALA A 131 -4.26 7.09 -13.27
C ALA A 131 -3.28 6.22 -12.46
N PRO A 132 -2.01 6.08 -12.89
CA PRO A 132 -1.05 5.23 -12.20
C PRO A 132 -0.53 5.87 -10.91
N PHE A 133 -0.34 5.04 -9.87
CA PHE A 133 0.31 5.45 -8.63
C PHE A 133 1.79 5.77 -8.88
N TRP A 134 2.27 6.90 -8.32
CA TRP A 134 3.68 7.27 -8.37
C TRP A 134 4.55 6.26 -7.61
N SER A 135 5.68 5.91 -8.17
CA SER A 135 6.66 5.03 -7.54
C SER A 135 8.06 5.40 -8.04
N ASP A 136 8.53 6.56 -7.64
CA ASP A 136 9.90 7.04 -7.87
C ASP A 136 10.38 6.94 -9.33
N GLY A 137 9.46 7.21 -10.28
CA GLY A 137 9.75 7.16 -11.71
C GLY A 137 9.77 5.76 -12.32
N ALA A 138 9.54 4.69 -11.54
CA ALA A 138 9.53 3.34 -12.08
C ALA A 138 8.30 3.09 -12.98
N VAL A 139 8.54 2.49 -14.13
CA VAL A 139 7.50 1.92 -15.00
C VAL A 139 7.01 0.62 -14.36
N LYS A 140 5.72 0.33 -14.47
CA LYS A 140 5.10 -0.84 -13.84
C LYS A 140 4.32 -1.69 -14.84
N ASP A 141 4.69 -2.97 -14.93
CA ASP A 141 3.83 -3.99 -15.53
C ASP A 141 2.95 -4.57 -14.42
N ARG A 142 1.66 -4.79 -14.70
CA ARG A 142 0.69 -5.25 -13.71
C ARG A 142 -0.09 -6.44 -14.23
N LEU A 143 -0.30 -7.44 -13.36
CA LEU A 143 -1.03 -8.65 -13.72
C LEU A 143 -1.93 -9.10 -12.56
N ILE A 144 -3.01 -9.78 -12.91
CA ILE A 144 -3.96 -10.41 -11.96
C ILE A 144 -4.05 -11.90 -12.26
N GLY A 145 -3.96 -12.72 -11.23
CA GLY A 145 -4.29 -14.14 -11.26
C GLY A 145 -5.40 -14.47 -10.28
N LEU A 146 -6.38 -15.23 -10.74
CA LEU A 146 -7.46 -15.78 -9.93
C LEU A 146 -7.38 -17.30 -9.91
N PRO A 147 -7.75 -17.98 -8.81
CA PRO A 147 -7.97 -19.43 -8.84
C PRO A 147 -9.06 -19.81 -9.83
N ASN A 148 -8.88 -20.95 -10.48
CA ASN A 148 -9.86 -21.47 -11.42
C ASN A 148 -11.26 -21.58 -10.80
N GLY A 149 -12.26 -21.13 -11.54
CA GLY A 149 -13.67 -21.20 -11.11
C GLY A 149 -14.07 -20.15 -10.08
N THR A 150 -13.20 -19.17 -9.81
CA THR A 150 -13.53 -18.02 -8.96
C THR A 150 -13.68 -16.74 -9.78
N SER A 151 -14.26 -15.71 -9.19
CA SER A 151 -14.52 -14.45 -9.88
C SER A 151 -14.47 -13.25 -8.93
N ILE A 152 -14.24 -12.07 -9.49
CA ILE A 152 -14.22 -10.77 -8.83
C ILE A 152 -15.65 -10.27 -8.65
N ILE A 153 -15.98 -9.77 -7.44
CA ILE A 153 -17.22 -9.05 -7.20
C ILE A 153 -16.95 -7.56 -7.40
N ARG A 154 -17.75 -6.92 -8.25
CA ARG A 154 -17.72 -5.46 -8.43
C ARG A 154 -18.72 -4.83 -7.47
N ASN A 155 -18.27 -3.98 -6.57
CA ASN A 155 -19.11 -3.27 -5.62
C ASN A 155 -19.76 -2.04 -6.26
N SER A 156 -20.83 -1.53 -5.65
CA SER A 156 -21.57 -0.36 -6.16
C SER A 156 -20.79 0.95 -6.09
N ASP A 157 -19.74 1.02 -5.28
CA ASP A 157 -18.82 2.17 -5.16
C ASP A 157 -17.69 2.16 -6.20
N GLY A 158 -17.59 1.07 -6.99
CA GLY A 158 -16.58 0.89 -8.03
C GLY A 158 -15.39 0.03 -7.61
N ASP A 159 -15.18 -0.16 -6.32
CA ASP A 159 -14.14 -1.03 -5.75
C ASP A 159 -14.45 -2.52 -6.06
N TRP A 160 -13.41 -3.36 -6.07
CA TRP A 160 -13.52 -4.77 -6.37
C TRP A 160 -13.16 -5.64 -5.16
N GLU A 161 -13.94 -6.70 -4.95
CA GLU A 161 -13.63 -7.74 -4.00
C GLU A 161 -13.09 -8.97 -4.71
N PHE A 162 -11.91 -9.44 -4.30
CA PHE A 162 -11.18 -10.54 -4.92
C PHE A 162 -11.38 -11.83 -4.13
N PRO A 163 -11.48 -13.00 -4.78
CA PRO A 163 -11.60 -14.28 -4.09
C PRO A 163 -10.30 -14.67 -3.37
N ASN A 164 -10.40 -15.55 -2.37
CA ASN A 164 -9.23 -16.17 -1.74
C ASN A 164 -8.38 -16.88 -2.78
N GLY A 165 -7.06 -16.78 -2.66
CA GLY A 165 -6.10 -17.32 -3.63
C GLY A 165 -5.76 -16.35 -4.77
N THR A 166 -6.34 -15.14 -4.81
CA THR A 166 -5.95 -14.10 -5.77
C THR A 166 -4.49 -13.68 -5.58
N VAL A 167 -3.78 -13.48 -6.68
CA VAL A 167 -2.48 -12.81 -6.71
C VAL A 167 -2.52 -11.60 -7.65
N ILE A 168 -2.02 -10.47 -7.16
CA ILE A 168 -1.78 -9.27 -7.96
C ILE A 168 -0.28 -9.08 -8.02
N VAL A 169 0.27 -9.05 -9.25
CA VAL A 169 1.71 -8.91 -9.50
C VAL A 169 1.98 -7.51 -10.04
N LYS A 170 3.01 -6.87 -9.50
CA LYS A 170 3.54 -5.59 -10.00
C LYS A 170 5.04 -5.72 -10.21
N ASN A 171 5.49 -5.60 -11.45
CA ASN A 171 6.89 -5.53 -11.82
C ASN A 171 7.30 -4.07 -11.94
N PHE A 172 8.41 -3.68 -11.31
CA PHE A 172 8.94 -2.32 -11.35
C PHE A 172 10.21 -2.29 -12.18
N ARG A 173 10.28 -1.32 -13.10
CA ARG A 173 11.43 -1.11 -13.97
C ARG A 173 11.98 0.30 -13.79
N LEU A 174 13.30 0.40 -13.59
CA LEU A 174 14.05 1.64 -13.72
C LEU A 174 15.04 1.50 -14.88
N ASN A 175 15.11 2.51 -15.74
CA ASN A 175 16.00 2.53 -16.91
C ASN A 175 15.86 1.25 -17.79
N GLY A 176 14.64 0.66 -17.84
CA GLY A 176 14.33 -0.56 -18.59
C GLY A 176 14.63 -1.87 -17.86
N ASN A 177 15.39 -1.85 -16.76
CA ASN A 177 15.73 -3.03 -15.99
C ASN A 177 14.66 -3.33 -14.93
N LEU A 178 14.33 -4.61 -14.76
CA LEU A 178 13.55 -5.08 -13.62
C LEU A 178 14.37 -4.89 -12.34
N ILE A 179 13.78 -4.20 -11.37
CA ILE A 179 14.43 -3.97 -10.08
C ILE A 179 13.68 -4.67 -8.96
N GLU A 180 12.36 -4.74 -9.06
CA GLU A 180 11.50 -5.30 -8.03
C GLU A 180 10.27 -5.96 -8.65
N THR A 181 9.83 -7.06 -8.06
CA THR A 181 8.49 -7.63 -8.27
C THR A 181 7.79 -7.72 -6.93
N ARG A 182 6.56 -7.23 -6.85
CA ARG A 182 5.69 -7.37 -5.68
C ARG A 182 4.52 -8.27 -5.99
N HIS A 183 4.26 -9.23 -5.09
CA HIS A 183 3.05 -10.01 -5.06
C HIS A 183 2.17 -9.51 -3.91
N LEU A 184 0.95 -9.13 -4.19
CA LEU A 184 -0.09 -8.95 -3.19
C LEU A 184 -1.04 -10.14 -3.30
N MET A 185 -1.11 -10.96 -2.26
CA MET A 185 -1.83 -12.23 -2.26
C MET A 185 -2.95 -12.24 -1.24
N ARG A 186 -4.12 -12.75 -1.64
CA ARG A 186 -5.18 -13.12 -0.70
C ARG A 186 -5.08 -14.61 -0.39
N HIS A 187 -4.57 -14.94 0.78
CA HIS A 187 -4.35 -16.33 1.20
C HIS A 187 -5.64 -17.16 1.31
N PRO A 188 -5.57 -18.50 1.36
CA PRO A 188 -6.75 -19.35 1.48
C PRO A 188 -7.60 -19.07 2.72
N ASP A 189 -7.00 -18.55 3.79
CA ASP A 189 -7.67 -18.11 5.01
C ASP A 189 -8.32 -16.73 4.90
N GLY A 190 -8.18 -16.06 3.75
CA GLY A 190 -8.73 -14.73 3.45
C GLY A 190 -7.85 -13.56 3.87
N VAL A 191 -6.68 -13.82 4.46
CA VAL A 191 -5.72 -12.78 4.84
C VAL A 191 -4.97 -12.28 3.61
N TRP A 192 -4.80 -10.95 3.50
CA TRP A 192 -3.95 -10.34 2.49
C TRP A 192 -2.53 -10.15 3.02
N ALA A 193 -1.53 -10.43 2.18
CA ALA A 193 -0.14 -10.16 2.47
C ALA A 193 0.61 -9.72 1.21
N GLY A 194 1.65 -8.90 1.41
CA GLY A 194 2.52 -8.41 0.33
C GLY A 194 3.90 -9.04 0.43
N TYR A 195 4.46 -9.47 -0.70
CA TYR A 195 5.78 -10.08 -0.80
C TYR A 195 6.60 -9.36 -1.86
N THR A 196 7.81 -8.98 -1.47
CA THR A 196 8.73 -8.22 -2.32
C THR A 196 9.88 -9.11 -2.75
N TYR A 197 10.22 -9.07 -4.05
CA TYR A 197 11.36 -9.77 -4.65
C TYR A 197 12.28 -8.76 -5.33
N GLU A 198 13.57 -8.83 -5.04
CA GLU A 198 14.63 -8.04 -5.65
C GLU A 198 15.25 -8.78 -6.80
N TRP A 199 15.32 -8.17 -7.98
CA TRP A 199 15.96 -8.74 -9.15
C TRP A 199 17.49 -8.71 -9.05
N ASN A 200 18.12 -9.80 -9.49
CA ASN A 200 19.56 -9.84 -9.62
C ASN A 200 20.04 -9.00 -10.81
N ALA A 201 21.32 -8.58 -10.79
CA ALA A 201 21.89 -7.75 -11.84
C ALA A 201 21.89 -8.40 -13.23
N GLN A 202 21.85 -9.73 -13.31
CA GLN A 202 21.82 -10.50 -14.55
C GLN A 202 20.41 -10.58 -15.15
N GLN A 203 19.39 -10.07 -14.46
CA GLN A 203 17.98 -10.12 -14.89
C GLN A 203 17.48 -11.57 -15.14
N THR A 204 17.97 -12.54 -14.37
CA THR A 204 17.62 -13.96 -14.55
C THR A 204 16.63 -14.47 -13.52
N ASP A 205 16.62 -13.89 -12.32
CA ASP A 205 15.70 -14.23 -11.24
C ASP A 205 15.66 -13.11 -10.18
N ALA A 206 14.71 -13.20 -9.25
CA ALA A 206 14.60 -12.30 -8.13
C ALA A 206 14.49 -13.07 -6.81
N THR A 207 15.09 -12.51 -5.75
CA THR A 207 15.10 -13.10 -4.41
C THR A 207 14.17 -12.34 -3.47
N ARG A 208 13.38 -13.06 -2.67
CA ARG A 208 12.48 -12.46 -1.68
C ARG A 208 13.25 -11.64 -0.66
N VAL A 209 12.79 -10.41 -0.43
CA VAL A 209 13.30 -9.49 0.58
C VAL A 209 12.43 -9.59 1.82
N GLN A 210 12.98 -10.18 2.88
CA GLN A 210 12.32 -10.22 4.18
C GLN A 210 12.74 -9.00 5.02
N GLY A 211 11.80 -8.39 5.74
CA GLY A 211 12.06 -7.28 6.65
C GLY A 211 12.29 -5.90 5.99
N GLY A 212 12.24 -5.86 4.67
CA GLY A 212 12.47 -4.62 3.90
C GLY A 212 13.93 -4.17 3.86
N LYS A 213 14.27 -3.31 2.90
CA LYS A 213 15.60 -2.68 2.81
C LYS A 213 15.56 -1.45 1.90
N VAL A 214 16.61 -0.64 1.99
CA VAL A 214 16.88 0.46 1.05
C VAL A 214 18.22 0.19 0.37
N ILE A 215 18.26 0.34 -0.96
CA ILE A 215 19.51 0.28 -1.73
C ILE A 215 19.59 1.46 -2.70
N ASN A 216 20.80 1.85 -3.08
CA ASN A 216 20.99 2.86 -4.10
C ASN A 216 21.05 2.19 -5.47
N ILE A 217 20.16 2.62 -6.39
CA ILE A 217 20.11 2.17 -7.79
C ILE A 217 20.37 3.40 -8.68
N ASP A 218 21.49 3.43 -9.37
CA ASP A 218 21.87 4.50 -10.30
C ASP A 218 21.80 5.91 -9.69
N GLY A 219 22.14 6.06 -8.41
CA GLY A 219 22.13 7.34 -7.69
C GLY A 219 20.81 7.69 -7.01
N GLN A 220 19.79 6.84 -7.13
CA GLN A 220 18.49 6.96 -6.47
C GLN A 220 18.34 5.89 -5.40
N ASP A 221 17.93 6.27 -4.20
CA ASP A 221 17.55 5.31 -3.17
C ASP A 221 16.22 4.67 -3.52
N TRP A 222 16.19 3.31 -3.48
CA TRP A 222 15.00 2.51 -3.73
C TRP A 222 14.60 1.74 -2.49
N ILE A 223 13.35 1.86 -2.09
CA ILE A 223 12.79 1.20 -0.91
C ILE A 223 12.11 -0.10 -1.32
N TYR A 224 12.64 -1.23 -0.88
CA TYR A 224 11.93 -2.52 -0.87
C TYR A 224 11.15 -2.61 0.43
N PRO A 225 9.80 -2.54 0.39
CA PRO A 225 9.02 -2.58 1.61
C PRO A 225 9.05 -3.96 2.25
N SER A 226 8.97 -3.99 3.59
CA SER A 226 8.67 -5.21 4.31
C SER A 226 7.21 -5.65 4.10
N GLU A 227 6.89 -6.87 4.50
CA GLU A 227 5.52 -7.41 4.44
C GLU A 227 4.53 -6.52 5.23
N GLY A 228 4.94 -6.06 6.43
CA GLY A 228 4.14 -5.14 7.23
C GLY A 228 3.93 -3.79 6.54
N GLN A 229 4.99 -3.22 5.98
CA GLN A 229 4.93 -1.93 5.28
C GLN A 229 4.02 -1.95 4.04
N CYS A 230 3.88 -3.09 3.36
CA CYS A 230 2.89 -3.22 2.29
C CYS A 230 1.48 -2.89 2.80
N MET A 231 1.15 -3.35 4.00
CA MET A 231 -0.19 -3.23 4.57
C MET A 231 -0.48 -1.85 5.20
N GLU A 232 0.51 -0.96 5.29
CA GLU A 232 0.26 0.44 5.65
C GLU A 232 -0.56 1.19 4.59
N CYS A 233 -0.40 0.81 3.30
CA CYS A 233 -1.19 1.34 2.19
C CYS A 233 -2.32 0.39 1.78
N HIS A 234 -2.06 -0.94 1.78
CA HIS A 234 -3.03 -1.97 1.39
C HIS A 234 -3.94 -2.32 2.59
N THR A 235 -4.75 -1.37 3.01
CA THR A 235 -5.62 -1.47 4.19
C THR A 235 -7.00 -2.04 3.85
N SER A 236 -7.73 -2.51 4.87
CA SER A 236 -9.12 -2.93 4.72
C SER A 236 -10.05 -1.80 4.25
N ALA A 237 -9.79 -0.57 4.70
CA ALA A 237 -10.54 0.61 4.26
C ALA A 237 -10.40 0.88 2.76
N ALA A 238 -9.27 0.47 2.16
CA ALA A 238 -8.98 0.59 0.73
C ALA A 238 -9.22 -0.71 -0.06
N GLY A 239 -9.88 -1.71 0.55
CA GLY A 239 -10.16 -2.99 -0.10
C GLY A 239 -8.92 -3.85 -0.35
N PHE A 240 -7.78 -3.54 0.26
CA PHE A 240 -6.47 -4.16 0.12
C PHE A 240 -5.86 -4.08 -1.29
N ALA A 241 -6.62 -4.38 -2.34
CA ALA A 241 -6.14 -4.46 -3.72
C ALA A 241 -6.14 -3.08 -4.38
N LEU A 242 -5.03 -2.35 -4.29
CA LEU A 242 -4.91 -1.00 -4.85
C LEU A 242 -4.65 -1.02 -6.37
N GLY A 243 -5.45 -0.26 -7.08
CA GLY A 243 -5.37 -0.06 -8.52
C GLY A 243 -6.48 -0.74 -9.31
N PRO A 244 -6.71 -2.07 -9.21
CA PRO A 244 -7.80 -2.69 -9.95
C PRO A 244 -9.17 -2.29 -9.37
N GLU A 245 -9.85 -1.42 -10.09
CA GLU A 245 -11.22 -0.95 -9.83
C GLU A 245 -11.88 -0.56 -11.16
N THR A 246 -13.18 -0.36 -11.15
CA THR A 246 -13.95 -0.07 -12.38
C THR A 246 -13.43 1.16 -13.10
N ALA A 247 -13.25 2.28 -12.39
CA ALA A 247 -12.86 3.54 -13.02
C ALA A 247 -11.40 3.55 -13.52
N GLN A 248 -10.52 2.80 -12.88
CA GLN A 248 -9.11 2.68 -13.27
C GLN A 248 -8.91 1.81 -14.51
N LEU A 249 -9.71 0.73 -14.66
CA LEU A 249 -9.55 -0.22 -15.75
C LEU A 249 -10.49 0.07 -16.93
N ASN A 250 -11.33 1.09 -16.84
CA ASN A 250 -12.17 1.48 -17.97
C ASN A 250 -11.37 2.27 -19.00
N LYS A 251 -10.51 1.56 -19.73
CA LYS A 251 -9.71 2.07 -20.86
C LYS A 251 -9.38 0.93 -21.82
N ASP A 252 -9.01 1.29 -23.04
CA ASP A 252 -8.44 0.35 -24.00
C ASP A 252 -7.01 -0.03 -23.57
N PHE A 253 -6.69 -1.30 -23.76
CA PHE A 253 -5.37 -1.87 -23.48
C PHE A 253 -4.98 -2.83 -24.58
N THR A 254 -3.71 -2.76 -25.02
CA THR A 254 -3.16 -3.72 -25.98
C THR A 254 -2.53 -4.88 -25.23
N TYR A 255 -3.17 -6.03 -25.29
CA TYR A 255 -2.74 -7.26 -24.62
C TYR A 255 -1.50 -7.84 -25.29
N PRO A 256 -0.32 -7.88 -24.61
CA PRO A 256 0.95 -8.28 -25.24
C PRO A 256 0.91 -9.68 -25.82
N GLN A 257 0.19 -10.61 -25.17
CA GLN A 257 0.12 -12.02 -25.60
C GLN A 257 -0.60 -12.23 -26.93
N THR A 258 -1.51 -11.31 -27.31
CA THR A 258 -2.36 -11.48 -28.49
C THR A 258 -2.19 -10.36 -29.52
N GLY A 259 -1.60 -9.22 -29.11
CA GLY A 259 -1.55 -7.99 -29.92
C GLY A 259 -2.92 -7.31 -30.11
N ARG A 260 -3.97 -7.78 -29.44
CA ARG A 260 -5.31 -7.19 -29.54
C ARG A 260 -5.47 -6.01 -28.61
N THR A 261 -6.11 -4.96 -29.09
CA THR A 261 -6.54 -3.80 -28.30
C THR A 261 -8.03 -3.89 -28.05
N ALA A 262 -8.44 -3.82 -26.79
CA ALA A 262 -9.84 -3.83 -26.37
C ALA A 262 -9.98 -3.14 -25.01
N ASN A 263 -11.22 -2.70 -24.68
CA ASN A 263 -11.51 -2.19 -23.35
C ASN A 263 -11.29 -3.28 -22.29
N GLN A 264 -10.58 -2.95 -21.21
CA GLN A 264 -10.18 -3.92 -20.19
C GLN A 264 -11.40 -4.48 -19.45
N LEU A 265 -12.41 -3.67 -19.12
CA LEU A 265 -13.61 -4.15 -18.42
C LEU A 265 -14.37 -5.17 -19.31
N GLU A 266 -14.53 -4.87 -20.59
CA GLU A 266 -15.21 -5.77 -21.55
C GLU A 266 -14.39 -7.06 -21.75
N THR A 267 -13.07 -6.96 -21.75
CA THR A 267 -12.20 -8.15 -21.83
C THR A 267 -12.34 -9.03 -20.60
N LEU A 268 -12.27 -8.44 -19.37
CA LEU A 268 -12.42 -9.18 -18.13
C LEU A 268 -13.80 -9.83 -17.98
N ASP A 269 -14.86 -9.14 -18.45
CA ASP A 269 -16.22 -9.68 -18.52
C ASP A 269 -16.31 -10.86 -19.51
N HIS A 270 -15.73 -10.68 -20.69
CA HIS A 270 -15.73 -11.71 -21.73
C HIS A 270 -15.02 -13.01 -21.30
N ILE A 271 -13.92 -12.90 -20.56
CA ILE A 271 -13.18 -14.07 -20.04
C ILE A 271 -13.71 -14.55 -18.68
N LEU A 272 -14.89 -14.07 -18.25
CA LEU A 272 -15.62 -14.49 -17.05
C LEU A 272 -14.86 -14.25 -15.72
N MET A 273 -14.05 -13.19 -15.67
CA MET A 273 -13.38 -12.80 -14.42
C MET A 273 -14.32 -12.10 -13.45
N PHE A 274 -15.48 -11.59 -13.88
CA PHE A 274 -16.48 -11.00 -12.99
C PHE A 274 -17.56 -12.00 -12.58
N SER A 275 -18.07 -11.87 -11.35
CA SER A 275 -19.15 -12.71 -10.80
C SER A 275 -20.53 -12.42 -11.43
N ALA A 276 -20.67 -11.24 -12.04
CA ALA A 276 -21.86 -10.82 -12.80
C ALA A 276 -21.42 -10.00 -14.01
N PRO A 277 -22.16 -10.06 -15.14
CA PRO A 277 -21.86 -9.25 -16.32
C PRO A 277 -21.78 -7.76 -16.02
N LEU A 278 -21.11 -7.00 -16.89
CA LEU A 278 -21.15 -5.54 -16.83
C LEU A 278 -22.60 -5.04 -16.90
N PRO A 279 -22.96 -3.98 -16.14
CA PRO A 279 -24.34 -3.46 -16.15
C PRO A 279 -24.71 -2.72 -17.45
N GLY A 280 -23.75 -2.55 -18.35
CA GLY A 280 -23.90 -1.88 -19.65
C GLY A 280 -22.57 -1.85 -20.39
N ALA A 281 -22.53 -1.15 -21.53
CA ALA A 281 -21.30 -0.94 -22.26
C ALA A 281 -20.26 -0.19 -21.40
N ALA A 282 -18.97 -0.51 -21.52
CA ALA A 282 -17.92 0.12 -20.76
C ALA A 282 -17.92 1.66 -20.88
N SER A 283 -18.29 2.19 -22.04
CA SER A 283 -18.42 3.63 -22.28
C SER A 283 -19.46 4.35 -21.40
N THR A 284 -20.34 3.60 -20.73
CA THR A 284 -21.35 4.14 -19.80
C THR A 284 -20.92 4.06 -18.33
N LEU A 285 -19.79 3.42 -18.07
CA LEU A 285 -19.25 3.24 -16.74
C LEU A 285 -18.22 4.34 -16.41
N PRO A 286 -17.99 4.63 -15.12
CA PRO A 286 -16.97 5.59 -14.71
C PRO A 286 -15.58 5.24 -15.26
N ALA A 287 -14.81 6.28 -15.63
CA ALA A 287 -13.40 6.18 -15.98
C ALA A 287 -12.64 7.32 -15.32
N LEU A 288 -11.50 7.02 -14.69
CA LEU A 288 -10.59 8.05 -14.23
C LEU A 288 -9.88 8.72 -15.41
N THR A 289 -9.63 10.00 -15.26
CA THR A 289 -8.86 10.77 -16.24
C THR A 289 -7.37 10.52 -16.02
N ASP A 290 -6.59 10.33 -17.09
CA ASP A 290 -5.14 10.28 -17.02
C ASP A 290 -4.60 11.63 -16.49
N PRO A 291 -3.90 11.66 -15.35
CA PRO A 291 -3.32 12.91 -14.83
C PRO A 291 -2.34 13.59 -15.80
N SER A 292 -1.76 12.86 -16.74
CA SER A 292 -0.80 13.38 -17.73
C SER A 292 -1.48 13.90 -19.00
N ASP A 293 -2.76 13.61 -19.24
CA ASP A 293 -3.48 14.11 -20.42
C ASP A 293 -3.78 15.62 -20.32
N THR A 294 -2.92 16.43 -20.91
CA THR A 294 -3.05 17.89 -20.89
C THR A 294 -4.25 18.43 -21.68
N GLY A 295 -4.91 17.60 -22.49
CA GLY A 295 -6.15 17.93 -23.20
C GLY A 295 -7.41 17.75 -22.37
N ALA A 296 -7.32 17.02 -21.27
CA ALA A 296 -8.45 16.78 -20.38
C ALA A 296 -8.61 17.90 -19.33
N ASP A 297 -9.81 17.93 -18.72
CA ASP A 297 -10.12 18.91 -17.66
C ASP A 297 -9.15 18.84 -16.48
N LEU A 298 -8.72 19.99 -15.99
CA LEU A 298 -7.70 20.07 -14.94
C LEU A 298 -8.20 19.54 -13.59
N ASP A 299 -9.50 19.74 -13.25
CA ASP A 299 -10.09 19.20 -12.02
C ASP A 299 -10.15 17.67 -12.08
N ASP A 300 -10.62 17.09 -13.18
CA ASP A 300 -10.68 15.64 -13.36
C ASP A 300 -9.30 15.00 -13.23
N ARG A 301 -8.27 15.59 -13.82
CA ARG A 301 -6.87 15.12 -13.73
C ARG A 301 -6.35 15.19 -12.31
N ALA A 302 -6.55 16.31 -11.63
CA ALA A 302 -6.11 16.52 -10.25
C ALA A 302 -6.85 15.59 -9.28
N ARG A 303 -8.15 15.40 -9.47
CA ARG A 303 -8.99 14.50 -8.68
C ARG A 303 -8.59 13.03 -8.88
N ALA A 304 -8.30 12.62 -10.11
CA ALA A 304 -7.78 11.28 -10.41
C ALA A 304 -6.40 11.05 -9.77
N TYR A 305 -5.51 12.06 -9.80
CA TYR A 305 -4.22 11.99 -9.13
C TYR A 305 -4.35 11.83 -7.60
N LEU A 306 -5.20 12.64 -6.97
CA LEU A 306 -5.47 12.58 -5.52
C LEU A 306 -6.08 11.23 -5.14
N HIS A 307 -7.01 10.73 -5.93
CA HIS A 307 -7.62 9.41 -5.70
C HIS A 307 -6.55 8.31 -5.69
N THR A 308 -5.72 8.27 -6.70
CA THR A 308 -4.75 7.17 -6.85
C THR A 308 -3.59 7.27 -5.86
N ASN A 309 -3.10 8.48 -5.58
CA ASN A 309 -1.87 8.66 -4.79
C ASN A 309 -2.12 8.94 -3.31
N CYS A 310 -3.35 9.28 -2.91
CA CYS A 310 -3.64 9.73 -1.55
C CYS A 310 -4.84 9.00 -0.91
N ALA A 311 -5.88 8.66 -1.70
CA ALA A 311 -7.13 8.16 -1.14
C ALA A 311 -7.05 6.74 -0.56
N GLN A 312 -5.99 5.96 -0.82
CA GLN A 312 -5.79 4.68 -0.14
C GLN A 312 -5.63 4.85 1.38
N CYS A 313 -5.08 5.99 1.83
CA CYS A 313 -4.94 6.33 3.24
C CYS A 313 -5.94 7.42 3.68
N HIS A 314 -6.22 8.40 2.82
CA HIS A 314 -7.12 9.53 3.10
C HIS A 314 -8.54 9.24 2.62
N ARG A 315 -9.24 8.37 3.35
CA ARG A 315 -10.65 7.99 3.18
C ARG A 315 -11.27 7.63 4.53
N PRO A 316 -12.60 7.55 4.66
CA PRO A 316 -13.23 7.05 5.87
C PRO A 316 -12.71 5.67 6.28
N GLY A 317 -12.31 5.51 7.54
CA GLY A 317 -11.71 4.27 8.05
C GLY A 317 -10.26 4.02 7.62
N GLY A 318 -9.63 4.96 6.90
CA GLY A 318 -8.21 4.89 6.55
C GLY A 318 -7.28 5.04 7.76
N PRO A 319 -5.99 4.70 7.63
CA PRO A 319 -5.06 4.62 8.77
C PRO A 319 -4.57 6.00 9.27
N THR A 320 -5.03 7.09 8.69
CA THR A 320 -4.57 8.43 9.05
C THR A 320 -5.49 9.08 10.09
N PRO A 321 -4.98 9.96 10.98
CA PRO A 321 -5.82 10.73 11.89
C PRO A 321 -6.60 11.85 11.18
N SER A 322 -6.39 12.03 9.89
CA SER A 322 -7.09 13.03 9.07
C SER A 322 -8.50 12.54 8.71
N THR A 323 -9.46 13.47 8.69
CA THR A 323 -10.83 13.21 8.24
C THR A 323 -11.02 13.43 6.74
N MET A 324 -9.95 13.65 5.99
CA MET A 324 -10.01 13.83 4.54
C MET A 324 -10.57 12.60 3.83
N ASP A 325 -11.39 12.83 2.82
CA ASP A 325 -11.78 11.83 1.84
C ASP A 325 -11.40 12.30 0.44
N LEU A 326 -10.29 11.79 -0.07
CA LEU A 326 -9.72 12.19 -1.36
C LEU A 326 -10.12 11.25 -2.50
N ARG A 327 -11.11 10.38 -2.28
CA ARG A 327 -11.65 9.55 -3.36
C ARG A 327 -12.23 10.40 -4.49
N TYR A 328 -12.07 9.93 -5.71
CA TYR A 328 -12.61 10.56 -6.90
C TYR A 328 -14.13 10.80 -6.83
N THR A 329 -14.86 9.86 -6.23
CA THR A 329 -16.33 9.93 -6.08
C THR A 329 -16.81 10.94 -5.05
N THR A 330 -15.95 11.44 -4.17
CA THR A 330 -16.29 12.42 -3.14
C THR A 330 -16.20 13.83 -3.73
N ALA A 331 -17.28 14.60 -3.75
CA ALA A 331 -17.25 15.98 -4.24
C ALA A 331 -16.23 16.83 -3.47
N LEU A 332 -15.56 17.80 -4.13
CA LEU A 332 -14.49 18.59 -3.52
C LEU A 332 -14.95 19.27 -2.22
N SER A 333 -16.18 19.81 -2.19
CA SER A 333 -16.79 20.42 -1.00
C SER A 333 -17.03 19.45 0.16
N ALA A 334 -17.05 18.15 -0.09
CA ALA A 334 -17.26 17.09 0.90
C ALA A 334 -15.97 16.35 1.31
N THR A 335 -14.82 16.69 0.69
CA THR A 335 -13.55 16.00 0.95
C THR A 335 -12.96 16.26 2.33
N ASN A 336 -13.47 17.22 3.09
CA ASN A 336 -12.85 17.74 4.33
C ASN A 336 -11.38 18.18 4.14
N ALA A 337 -10.98 18.51 2.92
CA ALA A 337 -9.63 18.98 2.57
C ALA A 337 -9.61 20.44 2.15
N CYS A 338 -10.59 20.87 1.34
CA CYS A 338 -10.67 22.22 0.83
C CYS A 338 -11.07 23.22 1.92
N ASN A 339 -10.31 24.29 2.11
CA ASN A 339 -10.43 25.27 3.20
C ASN A 339 -10.36 24.69 4.62
N ALA A 340 -9.90 23.46 4.77
CA ALA A 340 -9.88 22.79 6.05
C ALA A 340 -8.58 23.08 6.83
N THR A 341 -8.72 23.32 8.12
CA THR A 341 -7.59 23.51 9.04
C THR A 341 -6.92 22.14 9.29
N PRO A 342 -5.59 22.05 9.19
CA PRO A 342 -4.88 20.80 9.45
C PRO A 342 -4.91 20.44 10.94
N LEU A 343 -5.14 19.16 11.25
CA LEU A 343 -5.16 18.63 12.62
C LEU A 343 -3.74 18.34 13.17
N GLN A 344 -2.78 18.06 12.29
CA GLN A 344 -1.42 17.64 12.64
C GLN A 344 -0.38 18.77 12.46
N GLY A 345 -0.81 20.01 12.74
CA GLY A 345 0.06 21.18 12.65
C GLY A 345 0.18 21.77 11.24
N ARG A 346 0.82 22.92 11.16
CA ARG A 346 0.90 23.80 9.97
C ARG A 346 2.28 23.89 9.34
N LEU A 347 3.22 23.06 9.76
CA LEU A 347 4.61 23.01 9.27
C LEU A 347 5.31 24.40 9.28
N GLY A 348 4.99 25.24 10.26
CA GLY A 348 5.57 26.59 10.39
C GLY A 348 4.84 27.70 9.61
N ASN A 349 3.86 27.35 8.77
CA ASN A 349 3.05 28.34 8.05
C ASN A 349 1.71 28.62 8.79
N PRO A 350 1.54 29.77 9.45
CA PRO A 350 0.33 30.05 10.24
C PRO A 350 -0.96 30.11 9.41
N ASN A 351 -0.84 30.37 8.10
CA ASN A 351 -1.96 30.48 7.18
C ASN A 351 -2.30 29.17 6.47
N ALA A 352 -1.53 28.08 6.73
CA ALA A 352 -1.70 26.84 6.00
C ALA A 352 -3.08 26.22 6.26
N LEU A 353 -3.68 25.76 5.17
CA LEU A 353 -4.86 24.90 5.10
C LEU A 353 -4.45 23.57 4.45
N LEU A 354 -5.30 22.56 4.51
CA LEU A 354 -5.02 21.29 3.80
C LEU A 354 -4.95 21.54 2.28
N ILE A 355 -5.98 22.20 1.72
CA ILE A 355 -6.00 22.78 0.37
C ILE A 355 -6.56 24.19 0.50
N ALA A 356 -5.76 25.21 0.16
CA ALA A 356 -6.15 26.62 0.17
C ALA A 356 -6.47 27.06 -1.26
N PRO A 357 -7.73 27.27 -1.65
CA PRO A 357 -8.10 27.70 -3.00
C PRO A 357 -7.37 28.97 -3.43
N GLY A 358 -6.78 28.97 -4.63
CA GLY A 358 -6.01 30.08 -5.16
C GLY A 358 -4.60 30.26 -4.53
N GLU A 359 -4.26 29.49 -3.49
CA GLU A 359 -3.04 29.71 -2.71
C GLU A 359 -2.23 28.42 -2.50
N PRO A 360 -1.53 27.91 -3.53
CA PRO A 360 -0.75 26.66 -3.41
C PRO A 360 0.34 26.73 -2.33
N SER A 361 0.95 27.91 -2.09
CA SER A 361 1.97 28.10 -1.05
C SER A 361 1.41 27.98 0.38
N ASN A 362 0.11 28.13 0.55
CA ASN A 362 -0.61 27.93 1.80
C ASN A 362 -1.30 26.54 1.87
N SER A 363 -1.09 25.70 0.88
CA SER A 363 -1.70 24.35 0.78
C SER A 363 -0.74 23.29 1.27
N LEU A 364 -1.06 22.63 2.41
CA LEU A 364 -0.20 21.58 2.99
C LEU A 364 -0.07 20.36 2.09
N VAL A 365 -1.01 20.07 1.22
CA VAL A 365 -0.88 18.99 0.23
C VAL A 365 0.36 19.20 -0.63
N ILE A 366 0.61 20.43 -1.11
CA ILE A 366 1.81 20.76 -1.90
C ILE A 366 3.07 20.67 -1.05
N GLU A 367 3.06 21.32 0.13
CA GLU A 367 4.20 21.31 1.05
C GLU A 367 4.65 19.88 1.39
N ARG A 368 3.70 18.99 1.72
CA ARG A 368 4.01 17.59 2.07
C ARG A 368 4.48 16.76 0.87
N MET A 369 3.93 17.00 -0.31
CA MET A 369 4.34 16.28 -1.52
C MET A 369 5.77 16.62 -1.96
N THR A 370 6.26 17.82 -1.65
CA THR A 370 7.62 18.27 -1.98
C THR A 370 8.69 17.82 -0.99
N ARG A 371 8.28 17.17 0.10
CA ARG A 371 9.20 16.72 1.18
C ARG A 371 9.44 15.22 1.12
N ARG A 372 10.64 14.83 1.65
CA ARG A 372 11.01 13.42 1.88
C ARG A 372 11.61 13.25 3.29
N ASP A 373 11.16 14.07 4.22
CA ASP A 373 11.41 13.94 5.66
C ASP A 373 10.18 13.36 6.36
N ILE A 374 10.17 13.33 7.71
CA ILE A 374 9.07 12.82 8.54
C ILE A 374 7.70 13.48 8.28
N HIS A 375 7.67 14.59 7.55
CA HIS A 375 6.45 15.30 7.19
C HIS A 375 6.07 15.09 5.72
N GLY A 376 6.88 14.35 4.96
CA GLY A 376 6.64 14.07 3.55
C GLY A 376 5.43 13.17 3.33
N MET A 377 4.81 13.30 2.14
CA MET A 377 3.75 12.40 1.66
C MET A 377 4.09 11.92 0.23
N PRO A 378 3.94 10.63 -0.04
CA PRO A 378 3.58 9.55 0.89
C PRO A 378 4.66 9.33 1.96
N PRO A 379 4.29 8.80 3.14
CA PRO A 379 5.24 8.61 4.25
C PRO A 379 6.17 7.41 4.02
N LEU A 380 5.86 6.55 3.06
CA LEU A 380 6.55 5.30 2.77
C LEU A 380 6.63 5.05 1.26
N GLY A 381 7.68 4.34 0.84
CA GLY A 381 7.81 3.81 -0.53
C GLY A 381 8.15 4.85 -1.58
N SER A 382 8.60 6.05 -1.19
CA SER A 382 9.03 7.09 -2.12
C SER A 382 10.18 7.90 -1.54
N THR A 383 11.25 8.03 -2.32
CA THR A 383 12.45 8.85 -2.03
C THR A 383 12.57 10.03 -3.01
N VAL A 384 11.82 10.00 -4.11
CA VAL A 384 11.85 11.01 -5.17
C VAL A 384 10.52 11.77 -5.22
N VAL A 385 10.63 13.11 -5.32
CA VAL A 385 9.44 13.96 -5.46
C VAL A 385 8.83 13.78 -6.85
N ASP A 386 7.50 13.53 -6.90
CA ASP A 386 6.73 13.59 -8.15
C ASP A 386 6.52 15.05 -8.58
N THR A 387 7.47 15.59 -9.33
CA THR A 387 7.42 16.98 -9.80
C THR A 387 6.25 17.24 -10.75
N ALA A 388 5.83 16.23 -11.52
CA ALA A 388 4.67 16.33 -12.42
C ALA A 388 3.36 16.40 -11.62
N GLY A 389 3.20 15.55 -10.61
CA GLY A 389 2.07 15.58 -9.70
C GLY A 389 2.00 16.87 -8.88
N VAL A 390 3.13 17.36 -8.36
CA VAL A 390 3.22 18.66 -7.67
C VAL A 390 2.80 19.79 -8.61
N THR A 391 3.26 19.80 -9.85
CA THR A 391 2.91 20.82 -10.84
C THR A 391 1.41 20.76 -11.17
N LEU A 392 0.87 19.58 -11.39
CA LEU A 392 -0.55 19.37 -11.64
C LEU A 392 -1.41 19.96 -10.52
N LEU A 393 -1.14 19.57 -9.28
CA LEU A 393 -1.94 20.05 -8.14
C LEU A 393 -1.71 21.54 -7.86
N THR A 394 -0.50 22.07 -8.08
CA THR A 394 -0.25 23.50 -7.96
C THR A 394 -1.09 24.31 -8.95
N ASN A 395 -1.12 23.89 -10.22
CA ASN A 395 -1.93 24.55 -11.25
C ASN A 395 -3.42 24.45 -10.95
N TRP A 396 -3.87 23.26 -10.51
CA TRP A 396 -5.26 23.05 -10.10
C TRP A 396 -5.66 23.96 -8.95
N ILE A 397 -4.88 24.00 -7.86
CA ILE A 397 -5.16 24.84 -6.69
C ILE A 397 -5.16 26.33 -7.07
N ASN A 398 -4.24 26.78 -7.94
CA ASN A 398 -4.22 28.16 -8.46
C ASN A 398 -5.52 28.52 -9.19
N GLY A 399 -6.12 27.57 -9.89
CA GLY A 399 -7.38 27.74 -10.62
C GLY A 399 -8.64 27.67 -9.74
N LEU A 400 -8.53 27.16 -8.51
CA LEU A 400 -9.68 27.03 -7.61
C LEU A 400 -10.10 28.40 -7.08
N ALA A 401 -11.30 28.86 -7.46
CA ALA A 401 -11.90 30.06 -6.86
C ALA A 401 -12.55 29.75 -5.50
N THR A 402 -13.14 28.57 -5.36
CA THR A 402 -13.88 28.10 -4.17
C THR A 402 -13.75 26.58 -4.06
N CYS A 403 -14.32 26.00 -3.00
CA CYS A 403 -14.40 24.54 -2.77
C CYS A 403 -15.65 23.89 -3.39
N ASN A 404 -16.38 24.59 -4.21
CA ASN A 404 -17.63 24.10 -4.82
C ASN A 404 -17.40 23.62 -6.24
#